data_d1db242d143b19603725a9850b45fd05
#
_entry.id   d1db242d143b19603725a9850b45fd05
#
_cell.length_a   1.000
_cell.length_b   1.000
_cell.length_c   1.000
_cell.angle_alpha   90.00
_cell.angle_beta   90.00
_cell.angle_gamma   90.00
#
_symmetry.space_group_name_H-M   'P 1'
#
loop_
_entity.id
_entity.type
_entity.pdbx_description
1 polymer ?
#
loop_
_entity_poly.entity_id
_entity_poly.type
_entity_poly.pdbx_seq_one_letter_code
_entity_poly.pdbx_strand_id
1 'polypeptide(L)'
;MHNHPRNGGFSATDVHFIFNAEKVKHLTIIKNSGNIEVLTKTDKFNYDSSQTELKRYFKKYVKSGTNAEYNKAISEFLKDNSKQGGMFVWIK
;
A
#
# COMPACT_ATOMS: atom_id res chain seq x y z
N MET A 1 7.89 11.56 -1.67
CA MET A 1 6.53 12.13 -1.61
C MET A 1 5.85 12.05 -2.97
N HIS A 2 4.64 11.58 -2.99
CA HIS A 2 3.87 11.47 -4.22
C HIS A 2 2.69 12.44 -4.20
N ASN A 3 2.39 13.02 -5.35
CA ASN A 3 1.20 13.86 -5.53
C ASN A 3 0.21 13.09 -6.40
N HIS A 4 -0.95 12.79 -5.86
CA HIS A 4 -1.99 12.03 -6.56
C HIS A 4 -3.04 13.00 -7.09
N PRO A 5 -3.25 13.07 -8.40
CA PRO A 5 -4.24 14.00 -8.99
C PRO A 5 -5.68 13.63 -8.66
N ARG A 6 -5.92 12.42 -8.16
CA ARG A 6 -7.22 11.97 -7.68
C ARG A 6 -7.12 11.66 -6.19
N ASN A 7 -8.25 11.67 -5.48
CA ASN A 7 -8.28 11.37 -4.06
C ASN A 7 -8.17 9.87 -3.76
N GLY A 8 -7.41 9.15 -4.57
CA GLY A 8 -7.14 7.75 -4.31
C GLY A 8 -6.03 7.57 -3.28
N GLY A 9 -6.01 6.41 -2.62
CA GLY A 9 -4.94 6.04 -1.71
C GLY A 9 -3.70 5.53 -2.45
N PHE A 10 -2.90 4.72 -1.79
CA PHE A 10 -1.70 4.15 -2.38
C PHE A 10 -2.06 3.23 -3.54
N SER A 11 -1.29 3.32 -4.63
CA SER A 11 -1.44 2.47 -5.81
C SER A 11 -0.52 1.25 -5.70
N ALA A 12 -0.71 0.30 -6.64
CA ALA A 12 0.20 -0.86 -6.73
C ALA A 12 1.65 -0.43 -6.96
N THR A 13 1.86 0.60 -7.79
CA THR A 13 3.20 1.15 -8.05
C THR A 13 3.83 1.67 -6.76
N ASP A 14 3.07 2.41 -5.95
CA ASP A 14 3.56 2.94 -4.68
C ASP A 14 3.97 1.82 -3.73
N VAL A 15 3.15 0.78 -3.63
CA VAL A 15 3.41 -0.35 -2.74
C VAL A 15 4.63 -1.13 -3.21
N HIS A 16 4.76 -1.37 -4.51
CA HIS A 16 5.95 -2.03 -5.05
C HIS A 16 7.21 -1.20 -4.80
N PHE A 17 7.11 0.12 -4.91
CA PHE A 17 8.23 1.00 -4.61
C PHE A 17 8.70 0.83 -3.17
N ILE A 18 7.79 0.88 -2.20
CA ILE A 18 8.18 0.76 -0.79
C ILE A 18 8.68 -0.65 -0.45
N PHE A 19 8.16 -1.69 -1.12
CA PHE A 19 8.63 -3.05 -0.93
C PHE A 19 10.08 -3.21 -1.39
N ASN A 20 10.43 -2.65 -2.54
CA ASN A 20 11.74 -2.86 -3.16
C ASN A 20 12.81 -1.90 -2.66
N ALA A 21 12.43 -0.77 -2.09
CA ALA A 21 13.39 0.23 -1.60
C ALA A 21 13.76 -0.08 -0.15
N GLU A 22 14.78 -0.90 0.04
CA GLU A 22 15.18 -1.39 1.37
C GLU A 22 15.42 -0.26 2.37
N LYS A 23 15.99 0.85 1.93
CA LYS A 23 16.34 1.97 2.80
C LYS A 23 15.18 2.93 3.03
N VAL A 24 14.09 2.78 2.29
CA VAL A 24 12.92 3.65 2.43
C VAL A 24 11.95 3.00 3.40
N LYS A 25 11.74 3.63 4.54
CA LYS A 25 10.78 3.15 5.55
C LYS A 25 9.43 3.81 5.44
N HIS A 26 9.37 5.04 4.92
CA HIS A 26 8.16 5.85 4.86
C HIS A 26 7.83 6.22 3.42
N LEU A 27 6.55 6.17 3.08
CA LEU A 27 6.05 6.68 1.81
C LEU A 27 4.86 7.60 2.12
N THR A 28 4.95 8.83 1.64
CA THR A 28 3.92 9.85 1.86
C THR A 28 3.23 10.17 0.55
N ILE A 29 1.91 10.25 0.57
CA ILE A 29 1.13 10.73 -0.57
C ILE A 29 0.30 11.95 -0.14
N ILE A 30 0.10 12.88 -1.07
CA ILE A 30 -0.74 14.05 -0.88
C ILE A 30 -1.89 13.93 -1.88
N LYS A 31 -3.12 13.94 -1.37
CA LYS A 31 -4.32 13.86 -2.19
C LYS A 31 -4.74 15.25 -2.67
N ASN A 32 -5.55 15.31 -3.73
CA ASN A 32 -6.12 16.56 -4.22
C ASN A 32 -6.87 17.36 -3.16
N SER A 33 -7.49 16.67 -2.21
CA SER A 33 -8.20 17.32 -1.10
C SER A 33 -7.27 17.98 -0.09
N GLY A 34 -5.96 17.79 -0.22
CA GLY A 34 -4.97 18.27 0.75
C GLY A 34 -4.69 17.28 1.86
N ASN A 35 -5.41 16.18 1.92
CA ASN A 35 -5.16 15.13 2.91
C ASN A 35 -3.84 14.42 2.63
N ILE A 36 -3.15 14.04 3.70
CA ILE A 36 -1.86 13.36 3.61
C ILE A 36 -2.00 11.97 4.22
N GLU A 37 -1.45 10.98 3.53
CA GLU A 37 -1.34 9.62 4.07
C GLU A 37 0.11 9.22 4.11
N VAL A 38 0.50 8.54 5.19
CA VAL A 38 1.87 8.04 5.39
C VAL A 38 1.82 6.55 5.64
N LEU A 39 2.59 5.80 4.87
CA LEU A 39 2.77 4.37 5.06
C LEU A 39 4.19 4.12 5.54
N THR A 40 4.34 3.46 6.68
CA THR A 40 5.63 3.18 7.30
C THR A 40 5.83 1.68 7.45
N LYS A 41 7.01 1.18 7.06
CA LYS A 41 7.38 -0.22 7.33
C LYS A 41 7.77 -0.37 8.80
N THR A 42 7.30 -1.44 9.42
CA THR A 42 7.68 -1.78 10.80
C THR A 42 8.82 -2.80 10.81
N ASP A 43 9.31 -3.13 11.99
CA ASP A 43 10.33 -4.17 12.16
C ASP A 43 9.84 -5.55 11.73
N LYS A 44 8.54 -5.72 11.58
CA LYS A 44 7.93 -6.97 11.14
C LYS A 44 7.80 -7.08 9.63
N PHE A 45 8.19 -6.06 8.88
CA PHE A 45 8.15 -6.08 7.42
C PHE A 45 9.05 -7.20 6.90
N ASN A 46 8.51 -8.03 6.01
CA ASN A 46 9.26 -9.06 5.31
C ASN A 46 8.88 -9.00 3.84
N TYR A 47 9.89 -8.83 2.97
CA TYR A 47 9.68 -8.69 1.53
C TYR A 47 8.93 -9.88 0.94
N ASP A 48 9.41 -11.10 1.23
CA ASP A 48 8.84 -12.32 0.64
C ASP A 48 7.40 -12.54 1.09
N SER A 49 7.13 -12.38 2.38
CA SER A 49 5.79 -12.52 2.94
C SER A 49 4.86 -11.45 2.38
N SER A 50 5.35 -10.23 2.24
CA SER A 50 4.57 -9.12 1.70
C SER A 50 4.17 -9.37 0.26
N GLN A 51 5.10 -9.84 -0.58
CA GLN A 51 4.83 -10.17 -1.98
C GLN A 51 3.81 -11.30 -2.09
N THR A 52 3.96 -12.33 -1.29
CA THR A 52 3.05 -13.48 -1.30
C THR A 52 1.63 -13.04 -0.90
N GLU A 53 1.51 -12.26 0.16
CA GLU A 53 0.22 -11.77 0.62
C GLU A 53 -0.42 -10.84 -0.41
N LEU A 54 0.35 -9.93 -0.99
CA LEU A 54 -0.17 -9.00 -1.99
C LEU A 54 -0.72 -9.75 -3.21
N LYS A 55 -0.02 -10.79 -3.67
CA LYS A 55 -0.50 -11.63 -4.77
C LYS A 55 -1.82 -12.29 -4.43
N ARG A 56 -2.00 -12.74 -3.19
CA ARG A 56 -3.26 -13.33 -2.74
C ARG A 56 -4.41 -12.32 -2.82
N TYR A 57 -4.18 -11.08 -2.40
CA TYR A 57 -5.18 -10.02 -2.49
C TYR A 57 -5.51 -9.69 -3.94
N PHE A 58 -4.52 -9.62 -4.82
CA PHE A 58 -4.76 -9.41 -6.24
C PHE A 58 -5.61 -10.55 -6.82
N LYS A 59 -5.27 -11.78 -6.50
CA LYS A 59 -6.04 -12.94 -6.98
C LYS A 59 -7.49 -12.91 -6.49
N LYS A 60 -7.70 -12.43 -5.27
CA LYS A 60 -9.04 -12.35 -4.66
C LYS A 60 -9.88 -11.22 -5.25
N TYR A 61 -9.31 -10.04 -5.43
CA TYR A 61 -10.05 -8.83 -5.77
C TYR A 61 -9.97 -8.43 -7.24
N VAL A 62 -8.94 -8.81 -7.95
CA VAL A 62 -8.76 -8.43 -9.35
C VAL A 62 -9.33 -9.52 -10.25
N LYS A 63 -10.43 -9.21 -10.92
CA LYS A 63 -11.12 -10.14 -11.82
C LYS A 63 -10.97 -9.72 -13.28
N SER A 64 -11.16 -8.43 -13.56
CA SER A 64 -11.09 -7.89 -14.92
C SER A 64 -9.83 -7.07 -15.17
N GLY A 65 -9.02 -6.84 -14.15
CA GLY A 65 -7.79 -6.08 -14.28
C GLY A 65 -7.96 -4.57 -14.30
N THR A 66 -9.06 -4.06 -13.78
CA THR A 66 -9.29 -2.61 -13.72
C THR A 66 -8.47 -1.97 -12.61
N ASN A 67 -8.17 -0.67 -12.75
CA ASN A 67 -7.47 0.08 -11.72
C ASN A 67 -8.24 0.10 -10.39
N ALA A 68 -9.57 0.16 -10.47
CA ALA A 68 -10.40 0.14 -9.26
C ALA A 68 -10.22 -1.16 -8.48
N GLU A 69 -10.12 -2.28 -9.17
CA GLU A 69 -9.90 -3.58 -8.53
C GLU A 69 -8.52 -3.67 -7.89
N TYR A 70 -7.48 -3.22 -8.59
CA TYR A 70 -6.13 -3.17 -8.01
C TYR A 70 -6.08 -2.27 -6.79
N ASN A 71 -6.70 -1.09 -6.86
CA ASN A 71 -6.72 -0.16 -5.74
C ASN A 71 -7.44 -0.75 -4.54
N LYS A 72 -8.52 -1.48 -4.76
CA LYS A 72 -9.24 -2.16 -3.68
C LYS A 72 -8.37 -3.23 -3.04
N ALA A 73 -7.68 -4.04 -3.84
CA ALA A 73 -6.77 -5.06 -3.33
C ALA A 73 -5.68 -4.44 -2.46
N ILE A 74 -5.08 -3.36 -2.93
CA ILE A 74 -4.04 -2.63 -2.19
C ILE A 74 -4.60 -2.11 -0.87
N SER A 75 -5.76 -1.47 -0.90
CA SER A 75 -6.38 -0.91 0.31
C SER A 75 -6.66 -1.98 1.36
N GLU A 76 -7.20 -3.12 0.93
CA GLU A 76 -7.49 -4.21 1.85
C GLU A 76 -6.20 -4.84 2.40
N PHE A 77 -5.19 -4.99 1.55
CA PHE A 77 -3.89 -5.50 1.98
C PHE A 77 -3.27 -4.58 3.05
N LEU A 78 -3.22 -3.29 2.78
CA LEU A 78 -2.65 -2.32 3.73
C LEU A 78 -3.44 -2.26 5.03
N LYS A 79 -4.76 -2.28 4.93
CA LYS A 79 -5.63 -2.27 6.10
C LYS A 79 -5.37 -3.47 7.00
N ASP A 80 -5.29 -4.66 6.43
CA ASP A 80 -5.10 -5.89 7.20
C ASP A 80 -3.70 -5.97 7.79
N ASN A 81 -2.69 -5.42 7.10
CA ASN A 81 -1.30 -5.48 7.55
C ASN A 81 -0.84 -4.23 8.30
N SER A 82 -1.75 -3.29 8.57
CA SER A 82 -1.46 -2.09 9.35
C SER A 82 -2.07 -2.12 10.74
N LYS A 83 -2.60 -3.26 11.14
CA LYS A 83 -3.11 -3.46 12.50
C LYS A 83 -1.94 -3.58 13.47
N GLN A 84 -2.24 -3.46 14.76
CA GLN A 84 -1.23 -3.59 15.80
C GLN A 84 -0.44 -4.89 15.60
N GLY A 85 0.87 -4.79 15.55
CA GLY A 85 1.74 -5.93 15.30
C GLY A 85 1.90 -6.29 13.81
N GLY A 86 1.36 -5.50 12.90
CA GLY A 86 1.45 -5.74 11.47
C GLY A 86 2.75 -5.24 10.85
N MET A 87 2.89 -5.43 9.53
CA MET A 87 4.09 -5.07 8.78
C MET A 87 4.19 -3.57 8.50
N PHE A 88 3.08 -2.83 8.62
CA PHE A 88 3.02 -1.41 8.32
C PHE A 88 2.29 -0.63 9.40
N VAL A 89 2.58 0.67 9.43
CA VAL A 89 1.74 1.67 10.10
C VAL A 89 1.20 2.58 9.00
N TRP A 90 -0.11 2.70 8.92
CA TRP A 90 -0.78 3.49 7.89
C TRP A 90 -1.55 4.62 8.56
N ILE A 91 -1.05 5.83 8.40
CA ILE A 91 -1.65 7.04 8.97
C ILE A 91 -2.38 7.77 7.84
N LYS A 92 -3.65 8.05 8.07
CA LYS A 92 -4.49 8.76 7.11
C LYS A 92 -4.80 10.17 7.57
#